data_08f96ede37a759bc98d73f1342288389
#
_entry.id   08f96ede37a759bc98d73f1342288389
#
_cell.length_a   1.000
_cell.length_b   1.000
_cell.length_c   1.000
_cell.angle_alpha   90.00
_cell.angle_beta   90.00
_cell.angle_gamma   90.00
#
_symmetry.space_group_name_H-M   'P 1'
#
loop_
_entity.id
_entity.type
_entity.pdbx_description
1 polymer ?
#
loop_
_entity_poly.entity_id
_entity_poly.type
_entity_poly.pdbx_seq_one_letter_code
_entity_poly.pdbx_strand_id
1 'polypeptide(L)'
;MIAARLSARQPASIKFHFPYPTGGHCDDACNWEANDKHSTTLISEDAQSAVLKRTLDATTYYVTISWEGPAKLSEKSANYFVLTPTDSIFTFTCQFTPQVSASPILTFTEVQQVSSGHWKNYWTQGAVADFSQCTDVRAKELERRVVLSQYLLAIQCAGSTPPQETGLTYNSWFGKFHLEMIWWHQAQFALWGHPELLDRTLSWYETVEPIARQIAERQGFKGIRWMKMTDPSGLEAPSKVGSFLIWQQPHLIYLAELLYRANPSEELLRSEER
;
A
#
# COMPACT_ATOMS: atom_id res chain seq x y z
N MET A 1 9.30 0.26 -3.08
CA MET A 1 10.42 -0.22 -3.92
C MET A 1 10.24 -1.71 -4.19
N ILE A 2 10.58 -2.17 -5.38
CA ILE A 2 10.58 -3.58 -5.78
C ILE A 2 12.00 -3.95 -6.20
N ALA A 3 12.50 -5.09 -5.75
CA ALA A 3 13.78 -5.65 -6.19
C ALA A 3 13.59 -7.10 -6.60
N ALA A 4 14.18 -7.51 -7.70
CA ALA A 4 14.08 -8.89 -8.18
C ALA A 4 15.40 -9.39 -8.75
N ARG A 5 15.68 -10.67 -8.48
CA ARG A 5 16.75 -11.44 -9.13
C ARG A 5 16.12 -12.53 -9.98
N LEU A 6 16.36 -12.45 -11.25
CA LEU A 6 15.89 -13.43 -12.22
C LEU A 6 17.00 -14.43 -12.50
N SER A 7 16.63 -15.70 -12.59
CA SER A 7 17.52 -16.78 -13.06
C SER A 7 16.71 -17.66 -14.03
N ALA A 8 17.10 -17.69 -15.27
CA ALA A 8 16.39 -18.41 -16.32
C ALA A 8 17.39 -19.16 -17.21
N ARG A 9 16.90 -20.06 -18.06
CA ARG A 9 17.75 -20.77 -19.03
C ARG A 9 18.26 -19.84 -20.14
N GLN A 10 17.51 -18.76 -20.40
CA GLN A 10 17.86 -17.72 -21.38
C GLN A 10 17.55 -16.36 -20.75
N PRO A 11 18.17 -15.26 -21.21
CA PRO A 11 17.87 -13.91 -20.73
C PRO A 11 16.37 -13.61 -20.81
N ALA A 12 15.80 -13.17 -19.70
CA ALA A 12 14.38 -12.83 -19.59
C ALA A 12 14.19 -11.32 -19.54
N SER A 13 13.41 -10.77 -20.46
CA SER A 13 13.10 -9.35 -20.50
C SER A 13 12.07 -8.95 -19.43
N ILE A 14 12.25 -7.77 -18.84
CA ILE A 14 11.36 -7.17 -17.87
C ILE A 14 10.50 -6.11 -18.57
N LYS A 15 9.20 -6.21 -18.41
CA LYS A 15 8.22 -5.30 -19.02
C LYS A 15 7.72 -4.30 -17.99
N PHE A 16 7.78 -3.02 -18.32
CA PHE A 16 7.17 -1.91 -17.60
C PHE A 16 6.05 -1.36 -18.47
N HIS A 17 4.85 -1.83 -18.23
CA HIS A 17 3.65 -1.43 -18.95
C HIS A 17 2.67 -0.77 -18.01
N PHE A 18 2.24 0.44 -18.34
CA PHE A 18 1.44 1.30 -17.47
C PHE A 18 0.07 1.52 -18.11
N PRO A 19 -1.01 1.02 -17.49
CA PRO A 19 -2.37 1.27 -17.97
C PRO A 19 -2.87 2.65 -17.51
N TYR A 20 -3.96 3.10 -18.09
CA TYR A 20 -4.74 4.19 -17.55
C TYR A 20 -5.69 3.66 -16.46
N PRO A 21 -5.72 4.26 -15.25
CA PRO A 21 -6.61 3.82 -14.19
C PRO A 21 -8.06 4.22 -14.50
N THR A 22 -9.00 3.31 -14.32
CA THR A 22 -10.42 3.54 -14.60
C THR A 22 -11.24 3.81 -13.35
N GLY A 23 -10.73 3.52 -12.17
CA GLY A 23 -11.50 3.60 -10.92
C GLY A 23 -12.71 2.67 -10.92
N GLY A 24 -12.66 1.53 -11.60
CA GLY A 24 -13.71 0.53 -11.65
C GLY A 24 -14.09 -0.01 -10.27
N HIS A 25 -15.30 -0.60 -10.15
CA HIS A 25 -15.82 -1.02 -8.85
C HIS A 25 -15.08 -2.21 -8.27
N CYS A 26 -15.03 -3.33 -8.98
CA CYS A 26 -14.40 -4.59 -8.53
C CYS A 26 -13.77 -5.30 -9.74
N ASP A 27 -12.81 -4.65 -10.37
CA ASP A 27 -12.06 -5.17 -11.51
C ASP A 27 -10.58 -4.79 -11.35
N ASP A 28 -9.77 -5.05 -12.36
CA ASP A 28 -8.38 -4.62 -12.38
C ASP A 28 -8.22 -3.08 -12.45
N ALA A 29 -9.32 -2.33 -12.59
CA ALA A 29 -9.41 -0.87 -12.69
C ALA A 29 -8.42 -0.28 -13.71
N CYS A 30 -8.14 -1.01 -14.75
CA CYS A 30 -7.17 -0.67 -15.78
C CYS A 30 -7.81 -0.61 -17.16
N ASN A 31 -7.43 0.39 -17.94
CA ASN A 31 -7.69 0.42 -19.38
C ASN A 31 -6.34 0.45 -20.12
N TRP A 32 -5.95 -0.67 -20.69
CA TRP A 32 -4.70 -0.85 -21.39
C TRP A 32 -4.69 -0.21 -22.79
N GLU A 33 -5.88 0.13 -23.31
CA GLU A 33 -6.04 0.72 -24.66
C GLU A 33 -6.10 2.27 -24.62
N ALA A 34 -6.28 2.87 -23.44
CA ALA A 34 -6.41 4.33 -23.29
C ALA A 34 -5.05 5.06 -23.21
N ASN A 35 -4.14 4.74 -24.13
CA ASN A 35 -2.77 5.27 -24.13
C ASN A 35 -2.67 6.76 -24.44
N ASP A 36 -3.72 7.36 -24.96
CA ASP A 36 -3.85 8.80 -25.24
C ASP A 36 -4.20 9.65 -24.01
N LYS A 37 -4.69 9.01 -22.92
CA LYS A 37 -5.12 9.70 -21.70
C LYS A 37 -4.02 9.90 -20.67
N HIS A 38 -2.87 9.32 -20.86
CA HIS A 38 -1.73 9.40 -19.94
C HIS A 38 -0.41 9.29 -20.70
N SER A 39 0.68 9.61 -20.04
CA SER A 39 1.99 9.52 -20.66
C SER A 39 3.06 8.96 -19.73
N THR A 40 4.00 8.24 -20.33
CA THR A 40 5.25 7.83 -19.71
C THR A 40 6.40 8.32 -20.56
N THR A 41 7.25 9.16 -20.00
CA THR A 41 8.40 9.74 -20.70
C THR A 41 9.69 9.30 -20.05
N LEU A 42 10.64 8.81 -20.81
CA LEU A 42 12.01 8.58 -20.36
C LEU A 42 12.70 9.95 -20.21
N ILE A 43 13.06 10.33 -18.99
CA ILE A 43 13.66 11.63 -18.68
C ILE A 43 15.15 11.58 -18.41
N SER A 44 15.68 10.43 -18.03
CA SER A 44 17.12 10.16 -17.97
C SER A 44 17.41 8.68 -18.15
N GLU A 45 18.55 8.36 -18.73
CA GLU A 45 19.08 7.02 -18.92
C GLU A 45 20.60 7.04 -18.79
N ASP A 46 21.13 6.14 -17.97
CA ASP A 46 22.54 5.86 -17.79
C ASP A 46 22.84 4.40 -18.15
N ALA A 47 24.09 3.97 -18.01
CA ALA A 47 24.49 2.60 -18.33
C ALA A 47 23.73 1.52 -17.52
N GLN A 48 23.28 1.85 -16.32
CA GLN A 48 22.62 0.90 -15.39
C GLN A 48 21.42 1.51 -14.67
N SER A 49 20.88 2.60 -15.16
CA SER A 49 19.69 3.22 -14.57
C SER A 49 18.86 3.98 -15.59
N ALA A 50 17.59 4.14 -15.30
CA ALA A 50 16.67 4.98 -16.06
C ALA A 50 15.60 5.58 -15.16
N VAL A 51 15.12 6.77 -15.51
CA VAL A 51 14.01 7.43 -14.83
C VAL A 51 12.90 7.70 -15.82
N LEU A 52 11.72 7.14 -15.53
CA LEU A 52 10.50 7.38 -16.26
C LEU A 52 9.63 8.38 -15.47
N LYS A 53 9.13 9.40 -16.16
CA LYS A 53 8.10 10.30 -15.63
C LYS A 53 6.74 9.82 -16.08
N ARG A 54 5.84 9.60 -15.13
CA ARG A 54 4.44 9.24 -15.37
C ARG A 54 3.54 10.44 -15.11
N THR A 55 2.65 10.73 -16.04
CA THR A 55 1.62 11.78 -15.90
C THR A 55 0.25 11.21 -16.21
N LEU A 56 -0.66 11.37 -15.24
CA LEU A 56 -2.05 10.92 -15.30
C LEU A 56 -2.91 12.07 -14.76
N ASP A 57 -3.72 12.66 -15.62
CA ASP A 57 -4.52 13.85 -15.28
C ASP A 57 -3.64 14.92 -14.57
N ALA A 58 -3.97 15.32 -13.35
CA ALA A 58 -3.18 16.26 -12.55
C ALA A 58 -2.06 15.58 -11.74
N THR A 59 -1.96 14.25 -11.76
CA THR A 59 -0.97 13.50 -10.97
C THR A 59 0.28 13.21 -11.78
N THR A 60 1.43 13.51 -11.18
CA THR A 60 2.74 13.14 -11.73
C THR A 60 3.52 12.35 -10.69
N TYR A 61 4.18 11.26 -11.13
CA TYR A 61 5.13 10.52 -10.33
C TYR A 61 6.28 9.98 -11.19
N TYR A 62 7.31 9.45 -10.52
CA TYR A 62 8.52 8.98 -11.18
C TYR A 62 8.77 7.51 -10.87
N VAL A 63 9.29 6.80 -11.86
CA VAL A 63 9.69 5.40 -11.75
C VAL A 63 11.18 5.33 -12.06
N THR A 64 11.99 5.16 -11.02
CA THR A 64 13.42 4.96 -11.17
C THR A 64 13.70 3.47 -11.24
N ILE A 65 14.40 3.04 -12.27
CA ILE A 65 14.80 1.66 -12.51
C ILE A 65 16.33 1.62 -12.46
N SER A 66 16.91 0.69 -11.71
CA SER A 66 18.34 0.40 -11.71
C SER A 66 18.57 -1.09 -11.90
N TRP A 67 19.67 -1.47 -12.52
CA TRP A 67 19.98 -2.86 -12.81
C TRP A 67 21.49 -3.12 -12.72
N GLU A 68 21.84 -4.38 -12.55
CA GLU A 68 23.22 -4.85 -12.51
C GLU A 68 23.50 -5.67 -13.77
N GLY A 69 24.66 -5.41 -14.38
CA GLY A 69 25.06 -6.07 -15.62
C GLY A 69 24.59 -5.36 -16.89
N PRO A 70 24.94 -5.89 -18.07
CA PRO A 70 24.58 -5.28 -19.33
C PRO A 70 23.11 -5.53 -19.68
N ALA A 71 22.38 -4.45 -19.92
CA ALA A 71 20.99 -4.48 -20.38
C ALA A 71 20.66 -3.22 -21.19
N LYS A 72 19.57 -3.27 -21.94
CA LYS A 72 19.06 -2.16 -22.73
C LYS A 72 17.60 -1.91 -22.41
N LEU A 73 17.28 -0.69 -22.01
CA LEU A 73 15.90 -0.23 -21.95
C LEU A 73 15.45 0.25 -23.34
N SER A 74 14.24 -0.08 -23.72
CA SER A 74 13.66 0.34 -25.01
C SER A 74 12.18 0.64 -24.84
N GLU A 75 11.73 1.77 -25.33
CA GLU A 75 10.31 2.03 -25.52
C GLU A 75 9.80 1.19 -26.69
N LYS A 76 8.71 0.46 -26.49
CA LYS A 76 8.09 -0.41 -27.51
C LYS A 76 6.84 0.23 -28.11
N SER A 77 6.10 0.93 -27.29
CA SER A 77 4.95 1.73 -27.68
C SER A 77 4.65 2.74 -26.54
N ALA A 78 3.66 3.59 -26.73
CA ALA A 78 3.22 4.52 -25.70
C ALA A 78 3.00 3.80 -24.35
N ASN A 79 3.60 4.31 -23.29
CA ASN A 79 3.52 3.78 -21.93
C ASN A 79 4.06 2.35 -21.71
N TYR A 80 4.85 1.83 -22.66
CA TYR A 80 5.37 0.47 -22.62
C TYR A 80 6.87 0.42 -22.89
N PHE A 81 7.64 0.03 -21.88
CA PHE A 81 9.09 -0.09 -21.90
C PHE A 81 9.51 -1.54 -21.62
N VAL A 82 10.62 -1.93 -22.22
CA VAL A 82 11.19 -3.26 -22.02
C VAL A 82 12.67 -3.14 -21.70
N LEU A 83 13.07 -3.65 -20.54
CA LEU A 83 14.46 -3.82 -20.15
C LEU A 83 14.91 -5.23 -20.56
N THR A 84 15.88 -5.31 -21.46
CA THR A 84 16.37 -6.57 -22.04
C THR A 84 17.80 -6.80 -21.58
N PRO A 85 18.05 -7.71 -20.61
CA PRO A 85 19.38 -8.11 -20.22
C PRO A 85 20.04 -9.02 -21.24
N THR A 86 21.37 -9.09 -21.22
CA THR A 86 22.14 -10.07 -22.02
C THR A 86 22.40 -11.36 -21.25
N ASP A 87 22.34 -11.31 -19.92
CA ASP A 87 22.67 -12.42 -19.05
C ASP A 87 21.43 -13.18 -18.59
N SER A 88 21.56 -14.48 -18.37
CA SER A 88 20.50 -15.36 -17.85
C SER A 88 20.27 -15.22 -16.34
N ILE A 89 21.20 -14.59 -15.63
CA ILE A 89 21.04 -14.15 -14.23
C ILE A 89 21.11 -12.64 -14.25
N PHE A 90 20.06 -11.99 -13.74
CA PHE A 90 19.91 -10.55 -13.82
C PHE A 90 19.20 -10.01 -12.59
N THR A 91 19.68 -8.89 -12.06
CA THR A 91 19.04 -8.18 -10.96
C THR A 91 18.60 -6.78 -11.38
N PHE A 92 17.46 -6.38 -10.88
CA PHE A 92 16.98 -4.99 -11.02
C PHE A 92 16.22 -4.54 -9.78
N THR A 93 16.17 -3.22 -9.59
CA THR A 93 15.34 -2.55 -8.61
C THR A 93 14.47 -1.50 -9.31
N CYS A 94 13.28 -1.26 -8.76
CA CYS A 94 12.33 -0.29 -9.27
C CYS A 94 11.69 0.47 -8.10
N GLN A 95 11.74 1.79 -8.15
CA GLN A 95 11.21 2.66 -7.11
C GLN A 95 10.17 3.62 -7.71
N PHE A 96 9.04 3.79 -7.01
CA PHE A 96 8.00 4.76 -7.34
C PHE A 96 8.05 5.90 -6.33
N THR A 97 8.14 7.14 -6.80
CA THR A 97 8.26 8.34 -5.95
C THR A 97 7.46 9.51 -6.52
N PRO A 98 6.90 10.40 -5.66
CA PRO A 98 6.19 11.60 -6.14
C PRO A 98 7.11 12.65 -6.77
N GLN A 99 8.42 12.55 -6.50
CA GLN A 99 9.46 13.44 -7.04
C GLN A 99 10.65 12.60 -7.46
N VAL A 100 11.49 13.14 -8.35
CA VAL A 100 12.77 12.49 -8.71
C VAL A 100 13.61 12.34 -7.43
N SER A 101 14.06 11.13 -7.15
CA SER A 101 14.91 10.86 -5.99
C SER A 101 16.26 11.55 -6.15
N ALA A 102 16.67 12.31 -5.14
CA ALA A 102 18.00 12.89 -5.07
C ALA A 102 19.08 11.87 -4.67
N SER A 103 18.67 10.74 -4.09
CA SER A 103 19.57 9.67 -3.65
C SER A 103 19.56 8.51 -4.66
N PRO A 104 20.69 7.82 -4.82
CA PRO A 104 20.74 6.60 -5.60
C PRO A 104 19.71 5.58 -5.12
N ILE A 105 19.13 4.85 -6.04
CA ILE A 105 18.24 3.72 -5.72
C ILE A 105 19.06 2.58 -5.14
N LEU A 106 18.52 1.89 -4.12
CA LEU A 106 19.19 0.75 -3.50
C LEU A 106 19.38 -0.40 -4.50
N THR A 107 20.50 -1.08 -4.39
CA THR A 107 20.79 -2.32 -5.11
C THR A 107 19.89 -3.46 -4.65
N PHE A 108 19.81 -4.53 -5.43
CA PHE A 108 19.07 -5.75 -5.04
C PHE A 108 19.54 -6.28 -3.67
N THR A 109 20.83 -6.33 -3.43
CA THR A 109 21.42 -6.85 -2.18
C THR A 109 21.02 -5.99 -0.99
N GLU A 110 21.07 -4.67 -1.12
CA GLU A 110 20.67 -3.76 -0.05
C GLU A 110 19.17 -3.88 0.25
N VAL A 111 18.30 -3.94 -0.78
CA VAL A 111 16.86 -4.18 -0.59
C VAL A 111 16.60 -5.52 0.08
N GLN A 112 17.32 -6.58 -0.30
CA GLN A 112 17.21 -7.90 0.33
C GLN A 112 17.60 -7.85 1.82
N GLN A 113 18.68 -7.15 2.17
CA GLN A 113 19.12 -6.99 3.56
C GLN A 113 18.08 -6.22 4.39
N VAL A 114 17.60 -5.08 3.88
CA VAL A 114 16.58 -4.27 4.56
C VAL A 114 15.29 -5.08 4.74
N SER A 115 14.83 -5.77 3.71
CA SER A 115 13.63 -6.61 3.77
C SER A 115 13.78 -7.77 4.77
N SER A 116 14.92 -8.46 4.75
CA SER A 116 15.20 -9.54 5.70
C SER A 116 15.26 -9.04 7.13
N GLY A 117 15.86 -7.88 7.37
CA GLY A 117 15.91 -7.23 8.68
C GLY A 117 14.50 -6.83 9.16
N HIS A 118 13.70 -6.23 8.27
CA HIS A 118 12.32 -5.86 8.58
C HIS A 118 11.49 -7.08 9.01
N TRP A 119 11.47 -8.15 8.22
CA TRP A 119 10.68 -9.35 8.55
C TRP A 119 11.19 -10.09 9.78
N LYS A 120 12.52 -10.09 10.00
CA LYS A 120 13.07 -10.62 11.25
C LYS A 120 12.53 -9.83 12.45
N ASN A 121 12.58 -8.51 12.41
CA ASN A 121 12.06 -7.67 13.48
C ASN A 121 10.55 -7.86 13.67
N TYR A 122 9.79 -7.85 12.59
CA TYR A 122 8.34 -8.06 12.63
C TYR A 122 7.99 -9.35 13.38
N TRP A 123 8.60 -10.48 13.02
CA TRP A 123 8.29 -11.79 13.63
C TRP A 123 8.88 -11.99 15.03
N THR A 124 9.86 -11.18 15.44
CA THR A 124 10.50 -11.31 16.76
C THR A 124 10.00 -10.30 17.80
N GLN A 125 9.35 -9.22 17.36
CA GLN A 125 8.81 -8.18 18.25
C GLN A 125 7.32 -8.34 18.52
N GLY A 126 6.59 -8.94 17.60
CA GLY A 126 5.16 -9.18 17.75
C GLY A 126 4.82 -10.51 18.40
N ALA A 127 3.52 -10.78 18.52
CA ALA A 127 3.01 -12.07 18.96
C ALA A 127 2.96 -13.07 17.80
N VAL A 128 3.19 -14.32 18.10
CA VAL A 128 3.13 -15.44 17.13
C VAL A 128 2.28 -16.59 17.67
N ALA A 129 1.71 -17.37 16.77
CA ALA A 129 1.10 -18.64 17.11
C ALA A 129 2.10 -19.77 16.85
N ASP A 130 2.42 -20.53 17.88
CA ASP A 130 3.28 -21.72 17.80
C ASP A 130 2.46 -22.95 18.23
N PHE A 131 2.15 -23.81 17.28
CA PHE A 131 1.43 -25.06 17.52
C PHE A 131 2.36 -26.29 17.44
N SER A 132 3.67 -26.11 17.57
CA SER A 132 4.64 -27.20 17.47
C SER A 132 4.40 -28.34 18.46
N GLN A 133 3.79 -28.02 19.62
CA GLN A 133 3.43 -29.01 20.66
C GLN A 133 2.01 -29.59 20.50
N CYS A 134 1.25 -29.14 19.51
CA CYS A 134 -0.11 -29.61 19.30
C CYS A 134 -0.11 -30.92 18.49
N THR A 135 -0.83 -31.92 19.00
CA THR A 135 -0.95 -33.25 18.36
C THR A 135 -2.06 -33.34 17.32
N ASP A 136 -2.94 -32.32 17.22
CA ASP A 136 -3.98 -32.27 16.18
C ASP A 136 -3.36 -32.11 14.79
N VAL A 137 -3.73 -32.99 13.87
CA VAL A 137 -3.18 -32.99 12.49
C VAL A 137 -3.44 -31.69 11.72
N ARG A 138 -4.42 -30.88 12.14
CA ARG A 138 -4.78 -29.59 11.53
C ARG A 138 -3.93 -28.43 12.06
N ALA A 139 -3.21 -28.60 13.16
CA ALA A 139 -2.48 -27.53 13.85
C ALA A 139 -1.47 -26.82 12.94
N LYS A 140 -0.69 -27.58 12.19
CA LYS A 140 0.30 -27.04 11.25
C LYS A 140 -0.33 -26.17 10.14
N GLU A 141 -1.49 -26.56 9.62
CA GLU A 141 -2.20 -25.78 8.60
C GLU A 141 -2.84 -24.53 9.22
N LEU A 142 -3.32 -24.60 10.45
CA LEU A 142 -3.84 -23.43 11.16
C LEU A 142 -2.72 -22.41 11.42
N GLU A 143 -1.57 -22.84 11.92
CA GLU A 143 -0.40 -21.97 12.12
C GLU A 143 0.01 -21.29 10.81
N ARG A 144 0.13 -22.05 9.73
CA ARG A 144 0.43 -21.51 8.39
C ARG A 144 -0.57 -20.43 7.97
N ARG A 145 -1.86 -20.62 8.23
CA ARG A 145 -2.90 -19.62 7.89
C ARG A 145 -2.79 -18.37 8.75
N VAL A 146 -2.52 -18.50 10.03
CA VAL A 146 -2.33 -17.35 10.93
C VAL A 146 -1.13 -16.52 10.47
N VAL A 147 0.02 -17.16 10.24
CA VAL A 147 1.24 -16.49 9.76
C VAL A 147 1.01 -15.83 8.42
N LEU A 148 0.37 -16.52 7.47
CA LEU A 148 0.05 -15.97 6.16
C LEU A 148 -0.89 -14.76 6.27
N SER A 149 -1.90 -14.80 7.13
CA SER A 149 -2.83 -13.68 7.32
C SER A 149 -2.14 -12.45 7.88
N GLN A 150 -1.28 -12.60 8.89
CA GLN A 150 -0.48 -11.50 9.43
C GLN A 150 0.44 -10.91 8.35
N TYR A 151 1.15 -11.76 7.60
CA TYR A 151 2.01 -11.32 6.50
C TYR A 151 1.23 -10.55 5.44
N LEU A 152 0.10 -11.08 4.97
CA LEU A 152 -0.72 -10.43 3.95
C LEU A 152 -1.26 -9.07 4.42
N LEU A 153 -1.74 -8.97 5.66
CA LEU A 153 -2.20 -7.69 6.20
C LEU A 153 -1.04 -6.68 6.31
N ALA A 154 0.14 -7.12 6.75
CA ALA A 154 1.31 -6.25 6.84
C ALA A 154 1.75 -5.70 5.47
N ILE A 155 1.73 -6.51 4.40
CA ILE A 155 2.10 -6.02 3.06
C ILE A 155 0.99 -5.25 2.35
N GLN A 156 -0.29 -5.50 2.70
CA GLN A 156 -1.43 -4.91 1.99
C GLN A 156 -1.97 -3.66 2.68
N CYS A 157 -1.91 -3.59 4.01
CA CYS A 157 -2.67 -2.62 4.80
C CYS A 157 -1.83 -1.73 5.74
N ALA A 158 -0.52 -1.98 5.91
CA ALA A 158 0.34 -1.24 6.84
C ALA A 158 0.90 0.07 6.26
N GLY A 159 0.08 0.84 5.55
CA GLY A 159 0.44 2.17 5.04
C GLY A 159 0.27 3.28 6.08
N SER A 160 0.52 4.52 5.64
CA SER A 160 0.27 5.75 6.43
C SER A 160 -1.13 6.34 6.21
N THR A 161 -1.99 5.62 5.48
CA THR A 161 -3.35 6.02 5.15
C THR A 161 -4.25 4.79 5.16
N PRO A 162 -5.57 4.95 5.34
CA PRO A 162 -6.49 3.83 5.22
C PRO A 162 -6.36 3.13 3.86
N PRO A 163 -6.25 1.80 3.82
CA PRO A 163 -6.17 1.07 2.57
C PRO A 163 -7.53 1.03 1.86
N GLN A 164 -7.52 0.71 0.57
CA GLN A 164 -8.73 0.25 -0.09
C GLN A 164 -9.17 -1.11 0.49
N GLU A 165 -10.38 -1.57 0.17
CA GLU A 165 -10.95 -2.77 0.77
C GLU A 165 -10.06 -4.02 0.65
N THR A 166 -9.46 -4.24 -0.51
CA THR A 166 -8.59 -5.39 -0.79
C THR A 166 -7.10 -5.11 -0.56
N GLY A 167 -6.74 -3.95 -0.02
CA GLY A 167 -5.34 -3.55 0.20
C GLY A 167 -4.66 -3.03 -1.06
N LEU A 168 -3.35 -3.31 -1.22
CA LEU A 168 -2.50 -2.65 -2.21
C LEU A 168 -2.58 -3.25 -3.63
N THR A 169 -2.71 -4.57 -3.75
CA THR A 169 -2.38 -5.28 -5.00
C THR A 169 -3.55 -5.52 -5.94
N TYR A 170 -4.77 -5.31 -5.49
CA TYR A 170 -5.96 -5.48 -6.32
C TYR A 170 -6.96 -4.35 -6.05
N ASN A 171 -7.52 -3.75 -7.10
CA ASN A 171 -8.50 -2.70 -6.94
C ASN A 171 -9.85 -3.27 -6.50
N SER A 172 -10.44 -2.64 -5.50
CA SER A 172 -11.78 -2.95 -5.02
C SER A 172 -12.46 -1.67 -4.55
N TRP A 173 -13.77 -1.58 -4.78
CA TRP A 173 -14.56 -0.42 -4.38
C TRP A 173 -13.94 0.91 -4.84
N PHE A 174 -13.64 0.99 -6.14
CA PHE A 174 -13.10 2.17 -6.80
C PHE A 174 -11.70 2.61 -6.32
N GLY A 175 -10.92 1.74 -5.66
CA GLY A 175 -9.61 2.08 -5.13
C GLY A 175 -9.61 3.15 -4.04
N LYS A 176 -10.76 3.42 -3.41
CA LYS A 176 -10.92 4.46 -2.40
C LYS A 176 -10.50 3.97 -1.02
N PHE A 177 -10.08 4.90 -0.15
CA PHE A 177 -9.85 4.62 1.26
C PHE A 177 -11.13 4.11 1.89
N HIS A 178 -11.09 2.91 2.49
CA HIS A 178 -12.28 2.19 2.90
C HIS A 178 -12.44 2.21 4.43
N LEU A 179 -13.06 3.29 4.95
CA LEU A 179 -13.19 3.47 6.40
C LEU A 179 -14.18 2.46 7.02
N GLU A 180 -15.10 1.93 6.22
CA GLU A 180 -15.96 0.83 6.65
C GLU A 180 -15.16 -0.42 7.03
N MET A 181 -14.10 -0.74 6.28
CA MET A 181 -13.28 -1.95 6.47
C MET A 181 -12.05 -1.73 7.34
N ILE A 182 -11.78 -0.50 7.79
CA ILE A 182 -10.56 -0.15 8.53
C ILE A 182 -10.38 -0.99 9.79
N TRP A 183 -11.44 -1.36 10.47
CA TRP A 183 -11.39 -2.20 11.66
C TRP A 183 -10.71 -3.55 11.37
N TRP A 184 -11.13 -4.23 10.30
CA TRP A 184 -10.54 -5.52 9.88
C TRP A 184 -9.11 -5.37 9.36
N HIS A 185 -8.79 -4.25 8.74
CA HIS A 185 -7.45 -4.00 8.24
C HIS A 185 -6.45 -3.71 9.35
N GLN A 186 -6.84 -3.00 10.41
CA GLN A 186 -5.92 -2.35 11.33
C GLN A 186 -5.93 -2.89 12.76
N ALA A 187 -7.09 -3.34 13.30
CA ALA A 187 -7.20 -3.77 14.69
C ALA A 187 -6.22 -4.89 15.04
N GLN A 188 -5.99 -5.80 14.11
CA GLN A 188 -5.09 -6.93 14.29
C GLN A 188 -3.63 -6.51 14.54
N PHE A 189 -3.17 -5.34 14.07
CA PHE A 189 -1.80 -4.91 14.30
C PHE A 189 -1.54 -4.69 15.80
N ALA A 190 -2.40 -3.96 16.48
CA ALA A 190 -2.26 -3.77 17.94
C ALA A 190 -2.41 -5.10 18.70
N LEU A 191 -3.36 -5.97 18.29
CA LEU A 191 -3.60 -7.26 18.93
C LEU A 191 -2.43 -8.25 18.77
N TRP A 192 -1.67 -8.15 17.70
CA TRP A 192 -0.49 -8.98 17.44
C TRP A 192 0.84 -8.29 17.83
N GLY A 193 0.78 -7.15 18.55
CA GLY A 193 1.96 -6.50 19.11
C GLY A 193 2.70 -5.58 18.13
N HIS A 194 2.00 -5.04 17.13
CA HIS A 194 2.51 -4.06 16.16
C HIS A 194 1.69 -2.77 16.19
N PRO A 195 1.48 -2.13 17.38
CA PRO A 195 0.64 -0.94 17.48
C PRO A 195 1.12 0.23 16.63
N GLU A 196 2.43 0.32 16.34
CA GLU A 196 3.03 1.36 15.50
C GLU A 196 2.51 1.33 14.05
N LEU A 197 2.06 0.18 13.55
CA LEU A 197 1.46 0.07 12.21
C LEU A 197 0.03 0.62 12.19
N LEU A 198 -0.72 0.43 13.26
CA LEU A 198 -2.03 1.03 13.45
C LEU A 198 -1.92 2.55 13.64
N ASP A 199 -1.05 3.01 14.53
CA ASP A 199 -0.83 4.43 14.85
C ASP A 199 -0.50 5.25 13.60
N ARG A 200 0.37 4.74 12.76
CA ARG A 200 0.74 5.34 11.47
C ARG A 200 -0.47 5.64 10.58
N THR A 201 -1.44 4.74 10.54
CA THR A 201 -2.65 4.92 9.73
C THR A 201 -3.62 5.90 10.39
N LEU A 202 -3.72 5.91 11.72
CA LEU A 202 -4.66 6.77 12.43
C LEU A 202 -4.29 8.26 12.33
N SER A 203 -3.02 8.59 12.20
CA SER A 203 -2.58 9.98 12.01
C SER A 203 -3.21 10.65 10.77
N TRP A 204 -3.63 9.87 9.76
CA TRP A 204 -4.37 10.41 8.61
C TRP A 204 -5.71 11.03 9.01
N TYR A 205 -6.43 10.46 9.97
CA TYR A 205 -7.74 10.96 10.42
C TYR A 205 -7.66 12.39 10.94
N GLU A 206 -6.59 12.73 11.64
CA GLU A 206 -6.35 14.08 12.14
C GLU A 206 -6.24 15.08 11.00
N THR A 207 -5.58 14.69 9.90
CA THR A 207 -5.36 15.58 8.75
C THR A 207 -6.66 15.91 8.02
N VAL A 208 -7.67 15.05 8.07
CA VAL A 208 -8.94 15.18 7.33
C VAL A 208 -10.15 15.48 8.26
N GLU A 209 -9.94 15.61 9.57
CA GLU A 209 -11.00 15.95 10.52
C GLU A 209 -11.82 17.19 10.11
N PRO A 210 -11.22 18.30 9.61
CA PRO A 210 -11.98 19.47 9.18
C PRO A 210 -12.98 19.15 8.06
N ILE A 211 -12.63 18.24 7.16
CA ILE A 211 -13.52 17.79 6.07
C ILE A 211 -14.65 16.94 6.64
N ALA A 212 -14.35 16.04 7.57
CA ALA A 212 -15.34 15.20 8.22
C ALA A 212 -16.37 16.03 9.05
N ARG A 213 -15.95 17.16 9.65
CA ARG A 213 -16.86 18.13 10.28
C ARG A 213 -17.75 18.82 9.29
N GLN A 214 -17.21 19.30 8.17
CA GLN A 214 -18.01 19.91 7.09
C GLN A 214 -19.05 18.94 6.53
N ILE A 215 -18.71 17.66 6.40
CA ILE A 215 -19.64 16.62 5.97
C ILE A 215 -20.79 16.48 6.98
N ALA A 216 -20.47 16.41 8.29
CA ALA A 216 -21.49 16.35 9.33
C ALA A 216 -22.43 17.56 9.30
N GLU A 217 -21.87 18.76 9.23
CA GLU A 217 -22.63 20.02 9.18
C GLU A 217 -23.57 20.08 7.95
N ARG A 218 -23.04 19.74 6.77
CA ARG A 218 -23.83 19.67 5.53
C ARG A 218 -25.02 18.71 5.64
N GLN A 219 -24.88 17.64 6.43
CA GLN A 219 -25.93 16.64 6.66
C GLN A 219 -26.82 16.99 7.86
N GLY A 220 -26.62 18.13 8.53
CA GLY A 220 -27.39 18.58 9.68
C GLY A 220 -27.03 17.91 11.00
N PHE A 221 -25.85 17.30 11.09
CA PHE A 221 -25.34 16.67 12.33
C PHE A 221 -24.32 17.55 13.03
N LYS A 222 -24.20 17.35 14.34
CA LYS A 222 -23.10 17.89 15.16
C LYS A 222 -21.92 16.91 15.17
N GLY A 223 -20.71 17.44 15.37
CA GLY A 223 -19.50 16.63 15.51
C GLY A 223 -18.86 16.25 14.17
N ILE A 224 -18.44 15.01 14.03
CA ILE A 224 -17.66 14.50 12.91
C ILE A 224 -18.43 13.37 12.22
N ARG A 225 -18.31 13.29 10.89
CA ARG A 225 -18.91 12.23 10.12
C ARG A 225 -17.85 11.53 9.26
N TRP A 226 -17.50 10.32 9.62
CA TRP A 226 -16.66 9.44 8.80
C TRP A 226 -17.50 8.73 7.75
N MET A 227 -17.16 8.94 6.48
CA MET A 227 -17.90 8.33 5.37
C MET A 227 -17.44 6.88 5.14
N LYS A 228 -18.23 6.08 4.45
CA LYS A 228 -17.91 4.71 4.10
C LYS A 228 -16.55 4.63 3.38
N MET A 229 -16.40 5.44 2.34
CA MET A 229 -15.22 5.53 1.49
C MET A 229 -14.90 7.00 1.23
N THR A 230 -13.61 7.31 1.19
CA THR A 230 -13.12 8.66 0.91
C THR A 230 -12.02 8.64 -0.14
N ASP A 231 -11.72 9.81 -0.69
CA ASP A 231 -10.45 10.05 -1.34
C ASP A 231 -9.34 10.37 -0.31
N PRO A 232 -8.09 10.58 -0.73
CA PRO A 232 -7.00 10.94 0.19
C PRO A 232 -7.21 12.23 0.99
N SER A 233 -8.04 13.16 0.51
CA SER A 233 -8.37 14.43 1.19
C SER A 233 -9.52 14.31 2.19
N GLY A 234 -10.11 13.12 2.35
CA GLY A 234 -11.26 12.87 3.22
C GLY A 234 -12.61 13.18 2.59
N LEU A 235 -12.66 13.63 1.34
CA LEU A 235 -13.90 13.85 0.64
C LEU A 235 -14.63 12.53 0.36
N GLU A 236 -15.96 12.58 0.49
CA GLU A 236 -16.81 11.42 0.25
C GLU A 236 -16.68 10.90 -1.19
N ALA A 237 -16.37 9.62 -1.32
CA ALA A 237 -16.40 8.97 -2.62
C ALA A 237 -17.83 8.67 -3.05
N PRO A 238 -18.17 8.77 -4.35
CA PRO A 238 -19.49 8.44 -4.85
C PRO A 238 -19.92 7.02 -4.46
N SER A 239 -21.04 6.90 -3.76
CA SER A 239 -21.60 5.62 -3.34
C SER A 239 -23.11 5.77 -3.12
N LYS A 240 -23.88 4.81 -3.64
CA LYS A 240 -25.36 4.80 -3.45
C LYS A 240 -25.77 4.58 -2.00
N VAL A 241 -24.89 3.99 -1.18
CA VAL A 241 -25.18 3.60 0.21
C VAL A 241 -24.28 4.30 1.23
N GLY A 242 -23.24 5.00 0.78
CA GLY A 242 -22.22 5.60 1.66
C GLY A 242 -22.80 6.54 2.69
N SER A 243 -23.76 7.39 2.30
CA SER A 243 -24.41 8.36 3.18
C SER A 243 -25.30 7.73 4.26
N PHE A 244 -25.73 6.49 4.08
CA PHE A 244 -26.64 5.79 5.02
C PHE A 244 -25.87 4.89 6.00
N LEU A 245 -24.63 4.53 5.70
CA LEU A 245 -23.83 3.70 6.58
C LEU A 245 -23.30 4.52 7.76
N ILE A 246 -23.52 4.01 8.97
CA ILE A 246 -23.11 4.66 10.22
C ILE A 246 -22.26 3.78 11.12
N TRP A 247 -22.19 2.49 10.87
CA TRP A 247 -21.52 1.52 11.75
C TRP A 247 -19.99 1.66 11.76
N GLN A 248 -19.40 2.35 10.77
CA GLN A 248 -17.99 2.70 10.77
C GLN A 248 -17.65 3.90 11.69
N GLN A 249 -18.64 4.66 12.17
CA GLN A 249 -18.37 5.84 13.00
C GLN A 249 -17.55 5.53 14.27
N PRO A 250 -17.82 4.46 15.03
CA PRO A 250 -17.06 4.12 16.23
C PRO A 250 -15.73 3.43 15.96
N HIS A 251 -15.37 3.12 14.72
CA HIS A 251 -14.14 2.39 14.42
C HIS A 251 -12.90 3.13 14.94
N LEU A 252 -12.83 4.44 14.71
CA LEU A 252 -11.70 5.25 15.17
C LEU A 252 -11.53 5.21 16.69
N ILE A 253 -12.64 5.31 17.42
CA ILE A 253 -12.64 5.24 18.90
C ILE A 253 -12.08 3.89 19.36
N TYR A 254 -12.57 2.80 18.79
CA TYR A 254 -12.09 1.46 19.13
C TYR A 254 -10.61 1.25 18.78
N LEU A 255 -10.16 1.75 17.66
CA LEU A 255 -8.76 1.64 17.23
C LEU A 255 -7.83 2.48 18.11
N ALA A 256 -8.26 3.67 18.54
CA ALA A 256 -7.55 4.51 19.52
C ALA A 256 -7.46 3.80 20.88
N GLU A 257 -8.56 3.16 21.34
CA GLU A 257 -8.55 2.34 22.56
C GLU A 257 -7.53 1.20 22.48
N LEU A 258 -7.41 0.52 21.33
CA LEU A 258 -6.40 -0.53 21.14
C LEU A 258 -4.98 0.02 21.27
N LEU A 259 -4.70 1.20 20.70
CA LEU A 259 -3.41 1.88 20.87
C LEU A 259 -3.15 2.24 22.33
N TYR A 260 -4.14 2.80 23.01
CA TYR A 260 -4.03 3.15 24.43
C TYR A 260 -3.74 1.91 25.28
N ARG A 261 -4.39 0.80 25.03
CA ARG A 261 -4.12 -0.47 25.74
C ARG A 261 -2.71 -0.99 25.47
N ALA A 262 -2.21 -0.83 24.25
CA ALA A 262 -0.87 -1.26 23.89
C ALA A 262 0.22 -0.36 24.49
N ASN A 263 -0.01 0.94 24.54
CA ASN A 263 0.94 1.94 25.05
C ASN A 263 0.19 3.12 25.69
N PRO A 264 -0.23 3.02 26.97
CA PRO A 264 -1.00 4.05 27.64
C PRO A 264 -0.27 5.40 27.64
N SER A 265 -0.94 6.46 27.15
CA SER A 265 -0.45 7.83 27.22
C SER A 265 -1.59 8.82 27.42
N GLU A 266 -1.31 9.96 28.06
CA GLU A 266 -2.30 11.03 28.21
C GLU A 266 -2.71 11.65 26.87
N GLU A 267 -1.84 11.64 25.89
CA GLU A 267 -2.11 12.15 24.55
C GLU A 267 -3.18 11.30 23.83
N LEU A 268 -3.04 9.98 23.87
CA LEU A 268 -4.04 9.06 23.34
C LEU A 268 -5.37 9.16 24.08
N LEU A 269 -5.33 9.27 25.42
CA LEU A 269 -6.55 9.43 26.22
C LEU A 269 -7.32 10.71 25.84
N ARG A 270 -6.63 11.82 25.59
CA ARG A 270 -7.25 13.07 25.15
C ARG A 270 -7.75 13.04 23.72
N SER A 271 -7.18 12.20 22.85
CA SER A 271 -7.66 12.04 21.48
C SER A 271 -9.03 11.35 21.42
N GLU A 272 -9.36 10.51 22.41
CA GLU A 272 -10.66 9.86 22.56
C GLU A 272 -11.78 10.82 23.04
N GLU A 273 -11.41 11.95 23.67
CA GLU A 273 -12.36 12.95 24.17
C GLU A 273 -12.83 13.94 23.10
N ARG A 274 -12.23 13.94 21.92
CA ARG A 274 -12.53 14.86 20.81
C ARG A 274 -13.50 14.23 19.82
#